data_208e166ed40e28ce8132cf551fb72b29
#
_entry.id   208e166ed40e28ce8132cf551fb72b29
#
_cell.length_a   1.000
_cell.length_b   1.000
_cell.length_c   1.000
_cell.angle_alpha   90.00
_cell.angle_beta   90.00
_cell.angle_gamma   90.00
#
_symmetry.space_group_name_H-M   'P 1'
#
loop_
_entity.id
_entity.type
_entity.pdbx_description
1 polymer ?
#
loop_
_entity_poly.entity_id
_entity_poly.type
_entity_poly.pdbx_seq_one_letter_code
_entity_poly.pdbx_strand_id
1 'polypeptide(L)'
;MDMARPEPDGHHTRDDHAGMDMPAMPAGSTTNAGGDSMDMSGGPMAAMQSPPWAHGVAIVLLGTWLITNPFALTYGNTALNASDVISGLVMIALALVALVRRSMWAPWANSLVGVWLLFAPLVLTAPTAAAFANDTLAGALVITFAILMPGMPGMRMIPGPDVPRGWSYNPSSWPQRAPIIALAFIAFFLSRQMSAFQLGYTHSVWEPFFDPGTKGVLNSTVSRSLPISDAGVGAVAYMLEGLMGFMGDKQRWRTMPWMVTFFGILVVPLGVASITLIILQPLSVGTWCTPCLGAALAMLIMISLTLDEVVAMVQFLIQAHREGQPLWKVFWLGGALNETSTDTLPVHPDVLSAPAMGWGVTLPWNLLVSTAFGLWLMAAPAVLHTSGSAADSDHLIGALVVTVAVTALAEVGRIARFINFAFGAWLIAAPWLLSGGTAASKWSGITVGVLLIAVTVPRGPIHERYGTYDHVIR
;
A
#
# COMPACT_ATOMS: atom_id res chain seq x y z
N MET A 1 71.00 13.96 -34.08
CA MET A 1 71.70 12.84 -33.44
C MET A 1 70.62 11.83 -33.15
N ASP A 2 70.25 11.06 -34.11
CA ASP A 2 70.88 9.93 -34.80
C ASP A 2 71.02 8.73 -33.90
N MET A 3 70.45 7.66 -34.47
CA MET A 3 70.72 6.22 -34.38
C MET A 3 69.80 5.44 -33.41
N ALA A 4 69.05 4.51 -33.85
CA ALA A 4 68.98 3.49 -34.89
C ALA A 4 68.54 2.19 -34.20
N ARG A 5 67.59 1.51 -34.85
CA ARG A 5 67.18 0.10 -34.62
C ARG A 5 68.38 -0.86 -34.82
N PRO A 6 68.31 -2.12 -34.34
CA PRO A 6 67.86 -3.16 -35.27
C PRO A 6 67.01 -4.30 -34.63
N GLU A 7 66.13 -4.90 -35.45
CA GLU A 7 65.91 -6.32 -35.55
C GLU A 7 67.12 -7.01 -36.23
N PRO A 8 67.30 -8.34 -36.22
CA PRO A 8 66.39 -9.39 -36.64
C PRO A 8 66.57 -10.84 -36.08
N ASP A 9 65.83 -11.76 -36.73
CA ASP A 9 66.03 -13.18 -36.93
C ASP A 9 65.79 -14.14 -35.74
N GLY A 10 64.85 -15.09 -35.75
CA GLY A 10 64.57 -16.10 -36.78
C GLY A 10 65.13 -17.44 -36.33
N HIS A 11 64.35 -18.34 -35.79
CA HIS A 11 64.59 -19.77 -35.99
C HIS A 11 63.34 -20.65 -35.78
N HIS A 12 63.05 -21.39 -36.82
CA HIS A 12 62.15 -22.56 -36.89
C HIS A 12 62.53 -23.64 -35.87
N THR A 13 61.53 -24.24 -35.24
CA THR A 13 61.50 -25.71 -35.06
C THR A 13 60.08 -26.21 -35.15
N ARG A 14 59.88 -27.06 -36.14
CA ARG A 14 58.79 -28.02 -36.29
C ARG A 14 58.90 -29.04 -35.18
N ASP A 15 57.76 -29.42 -34.58
CA ASP A 15 57.57 -30.83 -34.22
C ASP A 15 56.04 -31.13 -34.15
N ASP A 16 55.80 -32.25 -34.77
CA ASP A 16 54.57 -32.97 -34.97
C ASP A 16 53.91 -33.38 -33.65
N HIS A 17 52.53 -33.24 -33.57
CA HIS A 17 51.78 -34.34 -32.93
C HIS A 17 50.30 -34.37 -33.42
N ALA A 18 50.05 -35.47 -34.11
CA ALA A 18 48.87 -36.33 -34.05
C ALA A 18 47.46 -35.73 -34.07
N GLY A 19 46.79 -36.01 -35.17
CA GLY A 19 45.36 -35.83 -35.37
C GLY A 19 44.50 -36.60 -34.36
N MET A 20 43.41 -36.00 -33.98
CA MET A 20 42.22 -36.69 -33.52
C MET A 20 41.09 -36.34 -34.48
N ASP A 21 40.71 -37.36 -35.27
CA ASP A 21 39.51 -37.35 -36.11
C ASP A 21 38.26 -37.13 -35.26
N MET A 22 37.54 -36.08 -35.53
CA MET A 22 36.13 -35.95 -35.13
C MET A 22 35.26 -36.40 -36.31
N PRO A 23 34.28 -37.26 -36.08
CA PRO A 23 33.38 -37.73 -37.13
C PRO A 23 32.44 -36.59 -37.59
N ALA A 24 32.32 -36.46 -38.92
CA ALA A 24 31.42 -35.56 -39.60
C ALA A 24 29.95 -35.82 -39.23
N MET A 25 29.23 -34.77 -38.82
CA MET A 25 27.78 -34.81 -38.72
C MET A 25 27.14 -34.81 -40.11
N PRO A 26 26.10 -35.60 -40.35
CA PRO A 26 25.36 -35.58 -41.58
C PRO A 26 24.52 -34.30 -41.74
N ALA A 27 24.67 -33.68 -42.91
CA ALA A 27 23.81 -32.59 -43.37
C ALA A 27 22.43 -33.16 -43.74
N GLY A 28 21.36 -32.50 -43.25
CA GLY A 28 20.05 -32.62 -43.89
C GLY A 28 18.90 -32.90 -42.95
N SER A 29 18.22 -31.86 -42.51
CA SER A 29 16.76 -31.78 -42.66
C SER A 29 16.30 -30.34 -42.31
N THR A 30 15.89 -29.61 -43.33
CA THR A 30 15.05 -28.40 -43.20
C THR A 30 13.73 -28.82 -42.57
N THR A 31 13.49 -28.46 -41.32
CA THR A 31 12.17 -28.50 -40.72
C THR A 31 11.76 -27.10 -40.30
N ASN A 32 10.59 -26.73 -40.77
CA ASN A 32 9.80 -25.53 -40.59
C ASN A 32 10.01 -24.86 -39.22
N ALA A 33 10.22 -23.53 -39.26
CA ALA A 33 10.01 -22.62 -38.17
C ALA A 33 8.51 -22.58 -37.78
N GLY A 34 8.06 -23.55 -37.02
CA GLY A 34 6.88 -23.47 -36.20
C GLY A 34 7.32 -22.92 -34.85
N GLY A 35 6.72 -21.81 -34.44
CA GLY A 35 7.02 -21.18 -33.16
C GLY A 35 6.75 -22.14 -32.00
N ASP A 36 7.77 -22.79 -31.52
CA ASP A 36 7.76 -23.49 -30.24
C ASP A 36 7.72 -22.40 -29.16
N SER A 37 6.51 -22.11 -28.69
CA SER A 37 6.32 -21.51 -27.38
C SER A 37 7.06 -22.42 -26.40
N MET A 38 8.17 -21.94 -25.83
CA MET A 38 8.84 -22.58 -24.71
C MET A 38 7.78 -22.86 -23.64
N ASP A 39 7.42 -24.12 -23.49
CA ASP A 39 6.55 -24.61 -22.43
C ASP A 39 7.34 -24.51 -21.10
N MET A 40 7.23 -23.38 -20.43
CA MET A 40 7.80 -23.12 -19.11
C MET A 40 7.04 -23.82 -17.99
N SER A 41 6.13 -24.76 -18.31
CA SER A 41 5.29 -25.47 -17.33
C SER A 41 6.05 -26.51 -16.49
N GLY A 42 7.34 -26.76 -16.76
CA GLY A 42 8.13 -27.81 -16.11
C GLY A 42 9.19 -27.38 -15.11
N GLY A 43 9.28 -26.10 -14.74
CA GLY A 43 10.28 -25.61 -13.78
C GLY A 43 9.92 -25.91 -12.31
N PRO A 44 10.89 -25.86 -11.37
CA PRO A 44 10.67 -26.11 -9.95
C PRO A 44 9.59 -25.20 -9.32
N MET A 45 9.34 -24.02 -9.89
CA MET A 45 8.26 -23.11 -9.47
C MET A 45 6.87 -23.60 -9.87
N ALA A 46 6.74 -24.38 -10.94
CA ALA A 46 5.44 -24.96 -11.33
C ALA A 46 4.94 -26.00 -10.32
N ALA A 47 5.86 -26.66 -9.63
CA ALA A 47 5.55 -27.62 -8.56
C ALA A 47 5.05 -26.96 -7.27
N MET A 48 5.30 -25.66 -7.07
CA MET A 48 4.82 -24.89 -5.91
C MET A 48 3.51 -24.14 -6.15
N GLN A 49 3.00 -24.09 -7.38
CA GLN A 49 1.71 -23.49 -7.67
C GLN A 49 0.60 -24.49 -7.37
N SER A 50 -0.24 -24.15 -6.39
CA SER A 50 -1.48 -24.92 -6.16
C SER A 50 -2.30 -24.98 -7.47
N PRO A 51 -2.86 -26.13 -7.80
CA PRO A 51 -3.58 -26.27 -9.07
C PRO A 51 -4.77 -25.28 -9.09
N PRO A 52 -4.99 -24.62 -10.23
CA PRO A 52 -6.01 -23.55 -10.38
C PRO A 52 -7.42 -23.95 -9.92
N TRP A 53 -7.77 -25.24 -10.04
CA TRP A 53 -9.05 -25.77 -9.58
C TRP A 53 -9.17 -25.76 -8.04
N ALA A 54 -8.09 -25.84 -7.30
CA ALA A 54 -8.11 -25.88 -5.84
C ALA A 54 -8.71 -24.61 -5.23
N HIS A 55 -8.40 -23.43 -5.80
CA HIS A 55 -8.96 -22.17 -5.36
C HIS A 55 -10.47 -22.09 -5.63
N GLY A 56 -10.92 -22.57 -6.79
CA GLY A 56 -12.35 -22.66 -7.11
C GLY A 56 -13.09 -23.61 -6.16
N VAL A 57 -12.51 -24.76 -5.82
CA VAL A 57 -13.05 -25.69 -4.83
C VAL A 57 -13.12 -25.03 -3.45
N ALA A 58 -12.07 -24.29 -3.03
CA ALA A 58 -12.09 -23.57 -1.77
C ALA A 58 -13.24 -22.54 -1.69
N ILE A 59 -13.50 -21.81 -2.78
CA ILE A 59 -14.65 -20.88 -2.84
C ILE A 59 -15.97 -21.64 -2.76
N VAL A 60 -16.12 -22.80 -3.42
CA VAL A 60 -17.32 -23.63 -3.31
C VAL A 60 -17.53 -24.11 -1.87
N LEU A 61 -16.48 -24.53 -1.18
CA LEU A 61 -16.57 -24.96 0.23
C LEU A 61 -16.97 -23.78 1.12
N LEU A 62 -16.38 -22.58 0.93
CA LEU A 62 -16.76 -21.38 1.66
C LEU A 62 -18.19 -20.96 1.39
N GLY A 63 -18.65 -21.03 0.15
CA GLY A 63 -20.06 -20.77 -0.21
C GLY A 63 -21.02 -21.75 0.45
N THR A 64 -20.67 -23.05 0.49
CA THR A 64 -21.43 -24.06 1.22
C THR A 64 -21.45 -23.79 2.72
N TRP A 65 -20.32 -23.39 3.29
CA TRP A 65 -20.21 -22.98 4.69
C TRP A 65 -21.17 -21.83 4.99
N LEU A 66 -21.18 -20.76 4.20
CA LEU A 66 -22.08 -19.62 4.38
C LEU A 66 -23.56 -19.99 4.28
N ILE A 67 -23.95 -20.88 3.37
CA ILE A 67 -25.34 -21.36 3.27
C ILE A 67 -25.77 -22.11 4.53
N THR A 68 -24.85 -22.83 5.18
CA THR A 68 -25.16 -23.62 6.37
C THR A 68 -25.07 -22.82 7.68
N ASN A 69 -24.43 -21.67 7.69
CA ASN A 69 -24.20 -20.84 8.86
C ASN A 69 -25.47 -20.41 9.62
N PRO A 70 -26.53 -19.95 8.96
CA PRO A 70 -27.76 -19.56 9.65
C PRO A 70 -28.35 -20.68 10.51
N PHE A 71 -28.13 -21.93 10.13
CA PHE A 71 -28.61 -23.11 10.86
C PHE A 71 -27.67 -23.51 12.00
N ALA A 72 -26.35 -23.25 11.85
CA ALA A 72 -25.32 -23.62 12.83
C ALA A 72 -25.12 -22.57 13.92
N LEU A 73 -25.13 -21.28 13.55
CA LEU A 73 -24.79 -20.16 14.45
C LEU A 73 -26.02 -19.39 14.95
N THR A 74 -27.24 -19.79 14.53
CA THR A 74 -28.52 -19.22 14.99
C THR A 74 -28.49 -17.69 15.07
N TYR A 75 -28.18 -17.02 13.96
CA TYR A 75 -28.22 -15.56 13.89
C TYR A 75 -29.66 -15.09 14.15
N GLY A 76 -29.93 -14.33 15.12
CA GLY A 76 -31.26 -13.73 15.35
C GLY A 76 -31.67 -12.67 14.32
N ASN A 77 -30.95 -12.56 13.19
CA ASN A 77 -31.15 -11.53 12.16
C ASN A 77 -31.45 -12.18 10.79
N THR A 78 -32.69 -12.05 10.33
CA THR A 78 -33.15 -12.62 9.05
C THR A 78 -32.47 -11.99 7.83
N ALA A 79 -32.11 -10.69 7.88
CA ALA A 79 -31.45 -10.01 6.77
C ALA A 79 -29.99 -10.51 6.60
N LEU A 80 -29.26 -10.72 7.71
CA LEU A 80 -27.91 -11.28 7.66
C LEU A 80 -27.94 -12.74 7.18
N ASN A 81 -28.88 -13.56 7.66
CA ASN A 81 -29.07 -14.92 7.22
C ASN A 81 -29.34 -15.00 5.71
N ALA A 82 -30.21 -14.13 5.19
CA ALA A 82 -30.51 -14.06 3.75
C ALA A 82 -29.26 -13.61 2.97
N SER A 83 -28.50 -12.64 3.48
CA SER A 83 -27.23 -12.19 2.88
C SER A 83 -26.24 -13.35 2.74
N ASP A 84 -26.05 -14.15 3.80
CA ASP A 84 -25.11 -15.26 3.80
C ASP A 84 -25.52 -16.35 2.80
N VAL A 85 -26.79 -16.74 2.80
CA VAL A 85 -27.29 -17.74 1.87
C VAL A 85 -27.18 -17.27 0.42
N ILE A 86 -27.57 -16.02 0.12
CA ILE A 86 -27.47 -15.46 -1.23
C ILE A 86 -26.01 -15.35 -1.66
N SER A 87 -25.14 -14.81 -0.78
CA SER A 87 -23.71 -14.69 -1.06
C SER A 87 -23.08 -16.05 -1.32
N GLY A 88 -23.40 -17.06 -0.49
CA GLY A 88 -22.90 -18.42 -0.66
C GLY A 88 -23.32 -19.06 -1.99
N LEU A 89 -24.59 -18.90 -2.39
CA LEU A 89 -25.10 -19.39 -3.69
C LEU A 89 -24.39 -18.68 -4.86
N VAL A 90 -24.25 -17.36 -4.79
CA VAL A 90 -23.57 -16.56 -5.83
C VAL A 90 -22.10 -16.98 -5.93
N MET A 91 -21.41 -17.16 -4.80
CA MET A 91 -20.02 -17.60 -4.77
C MET A 91 -19.82 -18.95 -5.45
N ILE A 92 -20.68 -19.92 -5.14
CA ILE A 92 -20.65 -21.26 -5.77
C ILE A 92 -20.89 -21.15 -7.28
N ALA A 93 -21.92 -20.41 -7.70
CA ALA A 93 -22.24 -20.24 -9.12
C ALA A 93 -21.07 -19.59 -9.88
N LEU A 94 -20.49 -18.53 -9.34
CA LEU A 94 -19.34 -17.83 -9.95
C LEU A 94 -18.08 -18.72 -9.96
N ALA A 95 -17.82 -19.49 -8.92
CA ALA A 95 -16.69 -20.42 -8.89
C ALA A 95 -16.84 -21.52 -9.95
N LEU A 96 -18.04 -22.08 -10.12
CA LEU A 96 -18.33 -23.05 -11.17
C LEU A 96 -18.18 -22.45 -12.57
N VAL A 97 -18.65 -21.22 -12.79
CA VAL A 97 -18.45 -20.50 -14.07
C VAL A 97 -16.95 -20.28 -14.33
N ALA A 98 -16.19 -19.89 -13.32
CA ALA A 98 -14.75 -19.72 -13.46
C ALA A 98 -14.02 -21.03 -13.81
N LEU A 99 -14.41 -22.14 -13.17
CA LEU A 99 -13.79 -23.47 -13.39
C LEU A 99 -14.18 -24.06 -14.75
N VAL A 100 -15.46 -24.02 -15.14
CA VAL A 100 -15.96 -24.68 -16.34
C VAL A 100 -15.69 -23.84 -17.59
N ARG A 101 -15.99 -22.54 -17.55
CA ARG A 101 -15.88 -21.64 -18.70
C ARG A 101 -14.56 -20.88 -18.76
N ARG A 102 -13.66 -21.06 -17.78
CA ARG A 102 -12.40 -20.29 -17.62
C ARG A 102 -12.63 -18.78 -17.77
N SER A 103 -13.73 -18.31 -17.20
CA SER A 103 -14.15 -16.92 -17.29
C SER A 103 -13.23 -16.01 -16.48
N MET A 104 -12.75 -14.92 -17.09
CA MET A 104 -11.90 -13.94 -16.44
C MET A 104 -12.67 -12.99 -15.50
N TRP A 105 -13.97 -12.79 -15.70
CA TRP A 105 -14.79 -11.89 -14.89
C TRP A 105 -15.34 -12.54 -13.60
N ALA A 106 -15.50 -13.87 -13.59
CA ALA A 106 -16.10 -14.55 -12.45
C ALA A 106 -15.27 -14.45 -11.14
N PRO A 107 -13.93 -14.54 -11.15
CA PRO A 107 -13.12 -14.25 -9.96
C PRO A 107 -13.28 -12.82 -9.46
N TRP A 108 -13.41 -11.83 -10.36
CA TRP A 108 -13.70 -10.45 -9.99
C TRP A 108 -15.03 -10.31 -9.26
N ALA A 109 -16.08 -10.93 -9.81
CA ALA A 109 -17.39 -10.93 -9.17
C ALA A 109 -17.33 -11.60 -7.79
N ASN A 110 -16.58 -12.70 -7.63
CA ASN A 110 -16.35 -13.32 -6.32
C ASN A 110 -15.59 -12.39 -5.35
N SER A 111 -14.60 -11.64 -5.83
CA SER A 111 -13.92 -10.63 -4.98
C SER A 111 -14.88 -9.55 -4.50
N LEU A 112 -15.83 -9.10 -5.35
CA LEU A 112 -16.87 -8.14 -4.95
C LEU A 112 -17.85 -8.74 -3.93
N VAL A 113 -18.22 -10.02 -4.05
CA VAL A 113 -19.00 -10.71 -3.01
C VAL A 113 -18.20 -10.76 -1.70
N GLY A 114 -16.90 -11.02 -1.76
CA GLY A 114 -16.03 -10.97 -0.58
C GLY A 114 -15.98 -9.57 0.07
N VAL A 115 -15.88 -8.50 -0.73
CA VAL A 115 -15.99 -7.12 -0.22
C VAL A 115 -17.34 -6.89 0.45
N TRP A 116 -18.44 -7.34 -0.15
CA TRP A 116 -19.75 -7.28 0.48
C TRP A 116 -19.77 -7.98 1.83
N LEU A 117 -19.24 -9.20 1.93
CA LEU A 117 -19.19 -9.96 3.19
C LEU A 117 -18.36 -9.26 4.27
N LEU A 118 -17.34 -8.47 3.91
CA LEU A 118 -16.62 -7.64 4.88
C LEU A 118 -17.50 -6.51 5.43
N PHE A 119 -18.42 -5.96 4.63
CA PHE A 119 -19.33 -4.87 5.04
C PHE A 119 -20.66 -5.36 5.58
N ALA A 120 -21.16 -6.52 5.15
CA ALA A 120 -22.48 -7.03 5.50
C ALA A 120 -22.76 -7.04 7.02
N PRO A 121 -21.85 -7.52 7.88
CA PRO A 121 -22.09 -7.54 9.32
C PRO A 121 -22.15 -6.13 9.95
N LEU A 122 -21.58 -5.12 9.31
CA LEU A 122 -21.69 -3.71 9.74
C LEU A 122 -23.01 -3.09 9.31
N VAL A 123 -23.41 -3.33 8.05
CA VAL A 123 -24.61 -2.75 7.44
C VAL A 123 -25.89 -3.40 7.98
N LEU A 124 -25.86 -4.73 8.10
CA LEU A 124 -26.99 -5.54 8.56
C LEU A 124 -27.00 -5.77 10.07
N THR A 125 -26.07 -5.13 10.81
CA THR A 125 -25.95 -5.21 12.26
C THR A 125 -25.90 -6.64 12.80
N ALA A 126 -24.75 -7.29 12.64
CA ALA A 126 -24.54 -8.66 13.13
C ALA A 126 -24.84 -8.74 14.63
N PRO A 127 -25.68 -9.68 15.07
CA PRO A 127 -26.14 -9.73 16.46
C PRO A 127 -25.08 -10.26 17.44
N THR A 128 -24.06 -10.96 16.95
CA THR A 128 -23.02 -11.57 17.76
C THR A 128 -21.62 -11.37 17.15
N ALA A 129 -20.62 -11.37 18.02
CA ALA A 129 -19.21 -11.33 17.57
C ALA A 129 -18.83 -12.53 16.69
N ALA A 130 -19.47 -13.68 16.89
CA ALA A 130 -19.25 -14.88 16.09
C ALA A 130 -19.77 -14.69 14.66
N ALA A 131 -20.98 -14.15 14.48
CA ALA A 131 -21.55 -13.83 13.18
C ALA A 131 -20.67 -12.79 12.44
N PHE A 132 -20.29 -11.71 13.13
CA PHE A 132 -19.39 -10.69 12.59
C PHE A 132 -18.06 -11.29 12.13
N ALA A 133 -17.42 -12.10 12.97
CA ALA A 133 -16.14 -12.73 12.66
C ALA A 133 -16.24 -13.72 11.50
N ASN A 134 -17.34 -14.46 11.42
CA ASN A 134 -17.59 -15.43 10.36
C ASN A 134 -17.63 -14.75 8.99
N ASP A 135 -18.45 -13.72 8.82
CA ASP A 135 -18.62 -13.02 7.54
C ASP A 135 -17.33 -12.31 7.11
N THR A 136 -16.67 -11.64 8.06
CA THR A 136 -15.40 -10.96 7.75
C THR A 136 -14.30 -11.94 7.38
N LEU A 137 -14.23 -13.11 8.03
CA LEU A 137 -13.26 -14.15 7.67
C LEU A 137 -13.59 -14.77 6.30
N ALA A 138 -14.87 -15.13 6.08
CA ALA A 138 -15.32 -15.68 4.80
C ALA A 138 -15.05 -14.68 3.65
N GLY A 139 -15.35 -13.40 3.86
CA GLY A 139 -15.08 -12.35 2.89
C GLY A 139 -13.60 -12.23 2.54
N ALA A 140 -12.73 -12.18 3.55
CA ALA A 140 -11.27 -12.13 3.35
C ALA A 140 -10.75 -13.37 2.60
N LEU A 141 -11.21 -14.57 2.96
CA LEU A 141 -10.81 -15.82 2.31
C LEU A 141 -11.31 -15.90 0.86
N VAL A 142 -12.54 -15.46 0.59
CA VAL A 142 -13.07 -15.42 -0.79
C VAL A 142 -12.24 -14.49 -1.67
N ILE A 143 -11.92 -13.29 -1.19
CA ILE A 143 -11.05 -12.37 -1.92
C ILE A 143 -9.70 -13.03 -2.20
N THR A 144 -9.10 -13.63 -1.18
CA THR A 144 -7.79 -14.29 -1.30
C THR A 144 -7.81 -15.40 -2.36
N PHE A 145 -8.79 -16.31 -2.29
CA PHE A 145 -8.86 -17.40 -3.27
C PHE A 145 -9.27 -16.94 -4.67
N ALA A 146 -10.13 -15.94 -4.78
CA ALA A 146 -10.52 -15.36 -6.07
C ALA A 146 -9.32 -14.69 -6.76
N ILE A 147 -8.50 -13.96 -6.02
CA ILE A 147 -7.29 -13.31 -6.55
C ILE A 147 -6.27 -14.33 -7.07
N LEU A 148 -6.18 -15.50 -6.46
CA LEU A 148 -5.25 -16.56 -6.84
C LEU A 148 -5.74 -17.40 -8.04
N MET A 149 -6.97 -17.20 -8.52
CA MET A 149 -7.48 -17.91 -9.69
C MET A 149 -6.82 -17.41 -10.98
N PRO A 150 -6.45 -18.33 -11.91
CA PRO A 150 -5.87 -17.95 -13.20
C PRO A 150 -6.84 -17.10 -14.03
N GLY A 151 -6.29 -16.13 -14.74
CA GLY A 151 -7.04 -15.30 -15.65
C GLY A 151 -7.53 -13.96 -15.06
N MET A 152 -7.23 -13.66 -13.80
CA MET A 152 -7.39 -12.29 -13.31
C MET A 152 -6.63 -11.30 -14.21
N PRO A 153 -7.27 -10.20 -14.65
CA PRO A 153 -6.56 -9.14 -15.39
C PRO A 153 -5.37 -8.63 -14.56
N GLY A 154 -4.19 -8.57 -15.19
CA GLY A 154 -2.95 -8.17 -14.54
C GLY A 154 -2.08 -9.30 -13.99
N MET A 155 -2.59 -10.53 -13.86
CA MET A 155 -1.76 -11.71 -13.57
C MET A 155 -1.20 -12.37 -14.85
N ARG A 156 -1.31 -11.70 -15.99
CA ARG A 156 -0.66 -12.15 -17.22
C ARG A 156 0.82 -11.86 -17.13
N MET A 157 1.66 -12.83 -17.43
CA MET A 157 3.08 -12.59 -17.66
C MET A 157 3.22 -11.75 -18.94
N ILE A 158 3.35 -10.44 -18.77
CA ILE A 158 3.66 -9.52 -19.86
C ILE A 158 5.19 -9.38 -19.85
N PRO A 159 5.90 -9.78 -20.91
CA PRO A 159 7.35 -9.57 -20.99
C PRO A 159 7.71 -8.10 -20.81
N GLY A 160 8.81 -7.82 -20.12
CA GLY A 160 9.29 -6.47 -19.89
C GLY A 160 10.02 -6.33 -18.55
N PRO A 161 10.55 -5.13 -18.26
CA PRO A 161 11.43 -4.91 -17.12
C PRO A 161 10.70 -5.05 -15.79
N ASP A 162 11.43 -5.55 -14.79
CA ASP A 162 10.95 -5.62 -13.40
C ASP A 162 10.96 -4.24 -12.72
N VAL A 163 11.93 -3.40 -13.08
CA VAL A 163 12.16 -2.08 -12.49
C VAL A 163 11.72 -0.98 -13.47
N PRO A 164 11.05 0.07 -13.02
CA PRO A 164 10.69 1.19 -13.87
C PRO A 164 11.93 1.86 -14.47
N ARG A 165 11.79 2.39 -15.67
CA ARG A 165 12.91 3.01 -16.41
C ARG A 165 13.52 4.17 -15.64
N GLY A 166 14.84 4.12 -15.43
CA GLY A 166 15.59 5.15 -14.71
C GLY A 166 15.45 5.10 -13.18
N TRP A 167 14.82 4.04 -12.65
CA TRP A 167 14.73 3.80 -11.21
C TRP A 167 15.90 2.93 -10.71
N SER A 168 16.33 3.14 -9.47
CA SER A 168 17.39 2.36 -8.83
C SER A 168 16.89 1.10 -8.12
N TYR A 169 15.58 0.94 -7.93
CA TYR A 169 14.96 -0.21 -7.27
C TYR A 169 13.54 -0.46 -7.79
N ASN A 170 12.99 -1.62 -7.42
CA ASN A 170 11.63 -2.00 -7.79
C ASN A 170 10.62 -1.62 -6.68
N PRO A 171 9.73 -0.63 -6.89
CA PRO A 171 8.77 -0.19 -5.87
C PRO A 171 7.66 -1.23 -5.59
N SER A 172 7.44 -2.20 -6.48
CA SER A 172 6.47 -3.30 -6.29
C SER A 172 7.09 -4.58 -5.72
N SER A 173 8.36 -4.54 -5.31
CA SER A 173 9.05 -5.71 -4.77
C SER A 173 8.47 -6.17 -3.43
N TRP A 174 8.65 -7.44 -3.09
CA TRP A 174 8.19 -8.00 -1.81
C TRP A 174 8.75 -7.25 -0.59
N PRO A 175 10.05 -6.88 -0.55
CA PRO A 175 10.58 -6.07 0.55
C PRO A 175 9.80 -4.76 0.75
N GLN A 176 9.41 -4.08 -0.33
CA GLN A 176 8.66 -2.82 -0.26
C GLN A 176 7.22 -3.03 0.26
N ARG A 177 6.59 -4.14 -0.10
CA ARG A 177 5.21 -4.45 0.30
C ARG A 177 5.07 -5.02 1.71
N ALA A 178 6.08 -5.75 2.19
CA ALA A 178 6.03 -6.43 3.49
C ALA A 178 5.70 -5.48 4.66
N PRO A 179 6.35 -4.32 4.84
CA PRO A 179 6.03 -3.40 5.91
C PRO A 179 4.62 -2.81 5.78
N ILE A 180 4.14 -2.54 4.55
CA ILE A 180 2.78 -2.05 4.30
C ILE A 180 1.76 -3.09 4.76
N ILE A 181 1.94 -4.35 4.37
CA ILE A 181 1.07 -5.47 4.78
C ILE A 181 1.06 -5.62 6.31
N ALA A 182 2.24 -5.57 6.94
CA ALA A 182 2.34 -5.69 8.39
C ALA A 182 1.61 -4.56 9.12
N LEU A 183 1.79 -3.31 8.67
CA LEU A 183 1.12 -2.14 9.23
C LEU A 183 -0.40 -2.19 9.01
N ALA A 184 -0.85 -2.64 7.84
CA ALA A 184 -2.27 -2.83 7.55
C ALA A 184 -2.91 -3.83 8.52
N PHE A 185 -2.24 -4.96 8.81
CA PHE A 185 -2.76 -5.92 9.80
C PHE A 185 -2.72 -5.37 11.23
N ILE A 186 -1.71 -4.63 11.63
CA ILE A 186 -1.67 -3.96 12.94
C ILE A 186 -2.86 -3.01 13.07
N ALA A 187 -3.07 -2.13 12.09
CA ALA A 187 -4.17 -1.19 12.07
C ALA A 187 -5.54 -1.89 12.00
N PHE A 188 -5.65 -3.01 11.27
CA PHE A 188 -6.84 -3.86 11.25
C PHE A 188 -7.19 -4.37 12.65
N PHE A 189 -6.23 -4.93 13.40
CA PHE A 189 -6.51 -5.47 14.73
C PHE A 189 -6.90 -4.37 15.72
N LEU A 190 -6.27 -3.20 15.67
CA LEU A 190 -6.65 -2.04 16.48
C LEU A 190 -8.08 -1.58 16.14
N SER A 191 -8.41 -1.42 14.87
CA SER A 191 -9.72 -1.00 14.41
C SER A 191 -10.80 -2.03 14.71
N ARG A 192 -10.49 -3.32 14.56
CA ARG A 192 -11.41 -4.41 14.91
C ARG A 192 -11.75 -4.43 16.42
N GLN A 193 -10.78 -4.18 17.29
CA GLN A 193 -11.03 -4.08 18.73
C GLN A 193 -11.97 -2.90 19.05
N MET A 194 -11.73 -1.75 18.45
CA MET A 194 -12.59 -0.57 18.59
C MET A 194 -14.00 -0.82 18.05
N SER A 195 -14.12 -1.47 16.90
CA SER A 195 -15.40 -1.85 16.30
C SER A 195 -16.18 -2.82 17.19
N ALA A 196 -15.51 -3.82 17.80
CA ALA A 196 -16.14 -4.75 18.71
C ALA A 196 -16.75 -4.04 19.95
N PHE A 197 -16.09 -2.97 20.44
CA PHE A 197 -16.63 -2.13 21.50
C PHE A 197 -17.84 -1.32 21.01
N GLN A 198 -17.77 -0.66 19.85
CA GLN A 198 -18.88 0.13 19.29
C GLN A 198 -20.12 -0.72 19.01
N LEU A 199 -19.93 -1.96 18.58
CA LEU A 199 -21.04 -2.91 18.31
C LEU A 199 -21.55 -3.60 19.57
N GLY A 200 -20.96 -3.31 20.73
CA GLY A 200 -21.41 -3.87 22.02
C GLY A 200 -20.97 -5.30 22.29
N TYR A 201 -20.05 -5.86 21.51
CA TYR A 201 -19.52 -7.21 21.73
C TYR A 201 -18.54 -7.29 22.89
N THR A 202 -17.92 -6.15 23.24
CA THR A 202 -17.02 -6.04 24.40
C THR A 202 -17.37 -4.81 25.23
N HIS A 203 -17.14 -4.89 26.56
CA HIS A 203 -17.37 -3.77 27.49
C HIS A 203 -16.11 -2.97 27.81
N SER A 204 -14.95 -3.46 27.37
CA SER A 204 -13.65 -2.83 27.58
C SER A 204 -12.91 -2.68 26.25
N VAL A 205 -12.12 -1.62 26.17
CA VAL A 205 -11.19 -1.35 25.06
C VAL A 205 -9.82 -1.07 25.68
N TRP A 206 -8.77 -1.48 24.96
CA TRP A 206 -7.40 -1.23 25.40
C TRP A 206 -7.09 0.26 25.32
N GLU A 207 -6.70 0.85 26.47
CA GLU A 207 -6.36 2.26 26.60
C GLU A 207 -5.27 2.45 27.67
N PRO A 208 -3.98 2.45 27.25
CA PRO A 208 -2.88 2.51 28.20
C PRO A 208 -2.52 3.93 28.67
N PHE A 209 -2.90 5.01 27.93
CA PHE A 209 -2.36 6.34 28.17
C PHE A 209 -3.41 7.40 28.52
N PHE A 210 -4.63 7.30 28.00
CA PHE A 210 -5.66 8.35 28.08
C PHE A 210 -6.98 7.87 28.68
N ASP A 211 -6.95 6.91 29.62
CA ASP A 211 -8.19 6.36 30.22
C ASP A 211 -9.05 7.46 30.88
N PRO A 212 -10.35 7.59 30.56
CA PRO A 212 -11.20 6.75 29.71
C PRO A 212 -11.33 7.25 28.23
N GLY A 213 -10.29 7.86 27.67
CA GLY A 213 -10.34 8.59 26.41
C GLY A 213 -10.85 7.81 25.23
N THR A 214 -10.38 6.58 25.00
CA THR A 214 -10.87 5.74 23.90
C THR A 214 -12.39 5.54 23.98
N LYS A 215 -12.94 5.26 25.16
CA LYS A 215 -14.40 5.12 25.33
C LYS A 215 -15.13 6.43 25.03
N GLY A 216 -14.56 7.56 25.44
CA GLY A 216 -15.08 8.89 25.13
C GLY A 216 -15.15 9.15 23.64
N VAL A 217 -14.06 8.89 22.91
CA VAL A 217 -13.98 9.06 21.45
C VAL A 217 -14.97 8.15 20.72
N LEU A 218 -14.98 6.85 21.02
CA LEU A 218 -15.85 5.87 20.34
C LEU A 218 -17.36 6.08 20.61
N ASN A 219 -17.71 6.75 21.70
CA ASN A 219 -19.09 7.10 22.04
C ASN A 219 -19.46 8.54 21.63
N SER A 220 -18.54 9.31 21.08
CA SER A 220 -18.77 10.71 20.69
C SER A 220 -19.78 10.85 19.56
N THR A 221 -20.34 12.05 19.43
CA THR A 221 -21.25 12.42 18.31
C THR A 221 -20.54 12.33 16.97
N VAL A 222 -19.21 12.59 16.92
CA VAL A 222 -18.39 12.48 15.72
C VAL A 222 -18.34 11.02 15.25
N SER A 223 -18.00 10.09 16.14
CA SER A 223 -17.92 8.67 15.83
C SER A 223 -19.28 8.06 15.47
N ARG A 224 -20.37 8.56 16.09
CA ARG A 224 -21.75 8.12 15.82
C ARG A 224 -22.44 8.90 14.69
N SER A 225 -21.72 9.77 13.98
CA SER A 225 -22.29 10.51 12.84
C SER A 225 -22.58 9.63 11.63
N LEU A 226 -21.86 8.52 11.50
CA LEU A 226 -22.12 7.49 10.50
C LEU A 226 -23.18 6.49 11.01
N PRO A 227 -24.04 5.96 10.12
CA PRO A 227 -25.04 4.95 10.48
C PRO A 227 -24.46 3.58 10.83
N ILE A 228 -23.16 3.39 10.60
CA ILE A 228 -22.39 2.17 10.86
C ILE A 228 -21.15 2.51 11.69
N SER A 229 -20.54 1.50 12.33
CA SER A 229 -19.31 1.67 13.09
C SER A 229 -18.18 2.25 12.22
N ASP A 230 -17.68 3.44 12.54
CA ASP A 230 -16.54 4.07 11.86
C ASP A 230 -15.25 3.25 12.04
N ALA A 231 -15.01 2.70 13.23
CA ALA A 231 -13.91 1.77 13.47
C ALA A 231 -14.08 0.46 12.68
N GLY A 232 -15.32 0.02 12.47
CA GLY A 232 -15.63 -1.14 11.61
C GLY A 232 -15.28 -0.88 10.14
N VAL A 233 -15.64 0.29 9.62
CA VAL A 233 -15.23 0.71 8.27
C VAL A 233 -13.71 0.77 8.15
N GLY A 234 -13.03 1.32 9.16
CA GLY A 234 -11.57 1.31 9.23
C GLY A 234 -10.98 -0.11 9.20
N ALA A 235 -11.56 -1.04 9.97
CA ALA A 235 -11.12 -2.43 9.97
C ALA A 235 -11.27 -3.09 8.58
N VAL A 236 -12.39 -2.86 7.89
CA VAL A 236 -12.58 -3.37 6.51
C VAL A 236 -11.55 -2.77 5.56
N ALA A 237 -11.31 -1.47 5.64
CA ALA A 237 -10.35 -0.80 4.78
C ALA A 237 -8.93 -1.34 4.98
N TYR A 238 -8.46 -1.48 6.22
CA TYR A 238 -7.16 -2.06 6.52
C TYR A 238 -7.05 -3.53 6.10
N MET A 239 -8.13 -4.31 6.21
CA MET A 239 -8.16 -5.68 5.68
C MET A 239 -7.97 -5.68 4.15
N LEU A 240 -8.67 -4.81 3.44
CA LEU A 240 -8.52 -4.67 1.98
C LEU A 240 -7.11 -4.22 1.60
N GLU A 241 -6.52 -3.27 2.32
CA GLU A 241 -5.13 -2.84 2.11
C GLU A 241 -4.14 -4.00 2.28
N GLY A 242 -4.28 -4.78 3.35
CA GLY A 242 -3.49 -5.98 3.57
C GLY A 242 -3.62 -6.99 2.43
N LEU A 243 -4.85 -7.31 2.01
CA LEU A 243 -5.12 -8.24 0.92
C LEU A 243 -4.56 -7.74 -0.43
N MET A 244 -4.76 -6.45 -0.74
CA MET A 244 -4.19 -5.83 -1.96
C MET A 244 -2.65 -5.78 -1.92
N GLY A 245 -2.05 -5.71 -0.74
CA GLY A 245 -0.60 -5.84 -0.55
C GLY A 245 -0.05 -7.16 -1.06
N PHE A 246 -0.78 -8.25 -0.92
CA PHE A 246 -0.41 -9.57 -1.46
C PHE A 246 -0.69 -9.72 -2.96
N MET A 247 -1.53 -8.89 -3.56
CA MET A 247 -1.99 -9.02 -4.92
C MET A 247 -0.91 -8.66 -5.95
N GLY A 248 -0.75 -9.47 -6.99
CA GLY A 248 0.18 -9.25 -8.10
C GLY A 248 1.64 -9.60 -7.77
N ASP A 249 2.46 -9.61 -8.82
CA ASP A 249 3.89 -9.86 -8.76
C ASP A 249 4.72 -8.56 -8.60
N LYS A 250 6.03 -8.67 -8.75
CA LYS A 250 6.97 -7.54 -8.69
C LYS A 250 6.85 -6.55 -9.85
N GLN A 251 6.04 -6.85 -10.87
CA GLN A 251 5.80 -5.99 -12.04
C GLN A 251 4.42 -5.31 -11.97
N ARG A 252 3.70 -5.38 -10.83
CA ARG A 252 2.32 -4.91 -10.74
C ARG A 252 2.17 -3.42 -11.05
N TRP A 253 3.19 -2.60 -10.89
CA TRP A 253 3.19 -1.19 -11.27
C TRP A 253 2.87 -0.97 -12.77
N ARG A 254 3.14 -1.96 -13.65
CA ARG A 254 2.86 -1.93 -15.09
C ARG A 254 1.86 -2.99 -15.57
N THR A 255 1.78 -4.13 -14.87
CA THR A 255 0.85 -5.22 -15.24
C THR A 255 -0.54 -5.04 -14.62
N MET A 256 -0.65 -4.29 -13.53
CA MET A 256 -1.90 -4.03 -12.79
C MET A 256 -2.06 -2.55 -12.40
N PRO A 257 -1.98 -1.57 -13.33
CA PRO A 257 -2.09 -0.14 -12.97
C PRO A 257 -3.40 0.18 -12.24
N TRP A 258 -4.51 -0.44 -12.63
CA TRP A 258 -5.81 -0.28 -11.97
C TRP A 258 -5.72 -0.64 -10.47
N MET A 259 -5.02 -1.73 -10.13
CA MET A 259 -4.92 -2.17 -8.73
C MET A 259 -4.05 -1.20 -7.91
N VAL A 260 -2.90 -0.76 -8.45
CA VAL A 260 -2.06 0.25 -7.79
C VAL A 260 -2.83 1.56 -7.60
N THR A 261 -3.67 1.95 -8.58
CA THR A 261 -4.55 3.12 -8.46
C THR A 261 -5.58 2.94 -7.35
N PHE A 262 -6.29 1.80 -7.31
CA PHE A 262 -7.26 1.53 -6.25
C PHE A 262 -6.60 1.44 -4.87
N PHE A 263 -5.41 0.87 -4.78
CA PHE A 263 -4.63 0.86 -3.57
C PHE A 263 -4.29 2.29 -3.10
N GLY A 264 -3.81 3.13 -4.01
CA GLY A 264 -3.55 4.56 -3.71
C GLY A 264 -4.81 5.33 -3.31
N ILE A 265 -5.97 5.04 -3.98
CA ILE A 265 -7.28 5.63 -3.61
C ILE A 265 -7.73 5.14 -2.23
N LEU A 266 -7.42 3.92 -1.85
CA LEU A 266 -7.76 3.41 -0.53
C LEU A 266 -6.89 4.06 0.55
N VAL A 267 -5.57 4.04 0.38
CA VAL A 267 -4.59 4.52 1.36
C VAL A 267 -4.67 6.05 1.56
N VAL A 268 -4.68 6.85 0.48
CA VAL A 268 -4.58 8.32 0.61
C VAL A 268 -5.85 8.96 1.16
N PRO A 269 -7.07 8.76 0.61
CA PRO A 269 -8.30 9.31 1.17
C PRO A 269 -8.61 8.78 2.57
N LEU A 270 -8.32 7.50 2.84
CA LEU A 270 -8.52 6.94 4.18
C LEU A 270 -7.54 7.54 5.18
N GLY A 271 -6.31 7.83 4.74
CA GLY A 271 -5.33 8.59 5.51
C GLY A 271 -5.83 10.00 5.86
N VAL A 272 -6.40 10.72 4.90
CA VAL A 272 -7.03 12.02 5.14
C VAL A 272 -8.17 11.91 6.15
N ALA A 273 -9.04 10.90 6.01
CA ALA A 273 -10.11 10.65 6.98
C ALA A 273 -9.56 10.35 8.38
N SER A 274 -8.54 9.49 8.49
CA SER A 274 -7.90 9.15 9.76
C SER A 274 -7.31 10.38 10.45
N ILE A 275 -6.59 11.23 9.70
CA ILE A 275 -6.01 12.47 10.21
C ILE A 275 -7.10 13.44 10.67
N THR A 276 -8.18 13.57 9.89
CA THR A 276 -9.33 14.40 10.27
C THR A 276 -9.95 13.93 11.58
N LEU A 277 -10.16 12.62 11.74
CA LEU A 277 -10.68 12.05 12.98
C LEU A 277 -9.73 12.27 14.16
N ILE A 278 -8.42 12.18 13.98
CA ILE A 278 -7.42 12.49 15.02
C ILE A 278 -7.51 13.97 15.43
N ILE A 279 -7.64 14.88 14.48
CA ILE A 279 -7.80 16.32 14.77
C ILE A 279 -9.08 16.59 15.55
N LEU A 280 -10.18 15.91 15.21
CA LEU A 280 -11.47 16.09 15.89
C LEU A 280 -11.49 15.53 17.32
N GLN A 281 -10.58 14.65 17.71
CA GLN A 281 -10.52 14.10 19.08
C GLN A 281 -10.33 15.22 20.12
N PRO A 282 -9.28 16.04 20.10
CA PRO A 282 -9.12 17.12 21.06
C PRO A 282 -10.12 18.26 20.83
N LEU A 283 -10.47 18.58 19.57
CA LEU A 283 -11.32 19.72 19.23
C LEU A 283 -12.79 19.51 19.62
N SER A 284 -13.32 18.31 19.41
CA SER A 284 -14.75 18.03 19.57
C SER A 284 -15.07 17.14 20.77
N VAL A 285 -14.13 16.28 21.17
CA VAL A 285 -14.34 15.31 22.27
C VAL A 285 -13.56 15.72 23.53
N GLY A 286 -12.45 16.44 23.38
CA GLY A 286 -11.61 16.90 24.50
C GLY A 286 -10.73 15.81 25.10
N THR A 287 -10.55 14.69 24.41
CA THR A 287 -9.70 13.57 24.86
C THR A 287 -9.07 12.85 23.69
N TRP A 288 -8.08 12.01 23.97
CA TRP A 288 -7.36 11.21 22.99
C TRP A 288 -7.71 9.72 23.07
N CYS A 289 -7.54 9.01 21.97
CA CYS A 289 -7.77 7.58 21.83
C CYS A 289 -6.47 6.92 21.38
N THR A 290 -5.82 6.14 22.26
CA THR A 290 -4.54 5.48 21.96
C THR A 290 -4.59 4.55 20.75
N PRO A 291 -5.55 3.60 20.62
CA PRO A 291 -5.59 2.74 19.43
C PRO A 291 -5.90 3.52 18.16
N CYS A 292 -6.65 4.63 18.23
CA CYS A 292 -6.88 5.49 17.06
C CYS A 292 -5.59 6.18 16.60
N LEU A 293 -4.78 6.67 17.55
CA LEU A 293 -3.47 7.26 17.26
C LEU A 293 -2.53 6.22 16.64
N GLY A 294 -2.54 4.98 17.17
CA GLY A 294 -1.76 3.87 16.63
C GLY A 294 -2.15 3.51 15.19
N ALA A 295 -3.45 3.42 14.91
CA ALA A 295 -3.95 3.16 13.56
C ALA A 295 -3.61 4.31 12.58
N ALA A 296 -3.73 5.57 13.03
CA ALA A 296 -3.36 6.74 12.21
C ALA A 296 -1.86 6.79 11.93
N LEU A 297 -1.01 6.45 12.91
CA LEU A 297 0.44 6.36 12.70
C LEU A 297 0.80 5.28 11.67
N ALA A 298 0.18 4.10 11.79
CA ALA A 298 0.36 3.03 10.80
C ALA A 298 -0.03 3.51 9.39
N MET A 299 -1.17 4.20 9.25
CA MET A 299 -1.63 4.77 7.99
C MET A 299 -0.66 5.80 7.43
N LEU A 300 -0.14 6.73 8.24
CA LEU A 300 0.83 7.73 7.80
C LEU A 300 2.11 7.09 7.24
N ILE A 301 2.60 6.04 7.90
CA ILE A 301 3.77 5.31 7.41
C ILE A 301 3.44 4.57 6.10
N MET A 302 2.26 3.94 6.01
CA MET A 302 1.82 3.27 4.79
C MET A 302 1.68 4.24 3.61
N ILE A 303 1.17 5.46 3.83
CA ILE A 303 1.14 6.51 2.79
C ILE A 303 2.55 6.73 2.23
N SER A 304 3.53 6.95 3.11
CA SER A 304 4.92 7.21 2.70
C SER A 304 5.51 6.05 1.89
N LEU A 305 5.22 4.80 2.26
CA LEU A 305 5.72 3.60 1.59
C LEU A 305 4.98 3.29 0.27
N THR A 306 3.76 3.82 0.08
CA THR A 306 2.93 3.54 -1.10
C THR A 306 3.19 4.53 -2.24
N LEU A 307 3.65 5.74 -1.94
CA LEU A 307 3.81 6.81 -2.93
C LEU A 307 4.73 6.42 -4.08
N ASP A 308 5.79 5.68 -3.83
CA ASP A 308 6.76 5.28 -4.83
C ASP A 308 6.12 4.41 -5.92
N GLU A 309 5.32 3.42 -5.53
CA GLU A 309 4.63 2.56 -6.47
C GLU A 309 3.59 3.32 -7.30
N VAL A 310 2.87 4.25 -6.68
CA VAL A 310 1.91 5.12 -7.38
C VAL A 310 2.62 6.01 -8.40
N VAL A 311 3.75 6.62 -8.03
CA VAL A 311 4.55 7.45 -8.95
C VAL A 311 5.09 6.62 -10.12
N ALA A 312 5.61 5.42 -9.87
CA ALA A 312 6.09 4.50 -10.90
C ALA A 312 4.97 4.12 -11.89
N MET A 313 3.79 3.78 -11.38
CA MET A 313 2.61 3.46 -12.17
C MET A 313 2.17 4.67 -13.04
N VAL A 314 2.12 5.86 -12.47
CA VAL A 314 1.75 7.09 -13.22
C VAL A 314 2.77 7.38 -14.32
N GLN A 315 4.07 7.27 -14.03
CA GLN A 315 5.12 7.42 -15.06
C GLN A 315 4.95 6.42 -16.19
N PHE A 316 4.67 5.15 -15.86
CA PHE A 316 4.41 4.11 -16.85
C PHE A 316 3.22 4.46 -17.75
N LEU A 317 2.09 4.90 -17.17
CA LEU A 317 0.91 5.28 -17.95
C LEU A 317 1.19 6.49 -18.85
N ILE A 318 1.93 7.49 -18.37
CA ILE A 318 2.33 8.65 -19.18
C ILE A 318 3.23 8.21 -20.35
N GLN A 319 4.18 7.32 -20.11
CA GLN A 319 5.08 6.81 -21.15
C GLN A 319 4.32 5.97 -22.18
N ALA A 320 3.46 5.06 -21.74
CA ALA A 320 2.59 4.25 -22.61
C ALA A 320 1.71 5.13 -23.50
N HIS A 321 1.17 6.24 -22.95
CA HIS A 321 0.40 7.20 -23.73
C HIS A 321 1.26 7.89 -24.80
N ARG A 322 2.47 8.31 -24.44
CA ARG A 322 3.42 8.94 -25.40
C ARG A 322 3.83 7.99 -26.52
N GLU A 323 3.84 6.68 -26.29
CA GLU A 323 4.06 5.64 -27.28
C GLU A 323 2.81 5.32 -28.13
N GLY A 324 1.70 6.04 -27.93
CA GLY A 324 0.45 5.85 -28.65
C GLY A 324 -0.38 4.64 -28.20
N GLN A 325 -0.06 4.04 -27.06
CA GLN A 325 -0.85 2.93 -26.53
C GLN A 325 -2.20 3.44 -25.99
N PRO A 326 -3.32 2.69 -26.17
CA PRO A 326 -4.62 3.08 -25.65
C PRO A 326 -4.66 2.98 -24.12
N LEU A 327 -4.68 4.14 -23.44
CA LEU A 327 -4.58 4.24 -21.95
C LEU A 327 -5.59 3.35 -21.22
N TRP A 328 -6.86 3.33 -21.67
CA TRP A 328 -7.90 2.53 -21.04
C TRP A 328 -7.57 1.05 -21.04
N LYS A 329 -7.01 0.54 -22.15
CA LYS A 329 -6.59 -0.85 -22.26
C LYS A 329 -5.38 -1.14 -21.38
N VAL A 330 -4.37 -0.26 -21.40
CA VAL A 330 -3.16 -0.38 -20.58
C VAL A 330 -3.51 -0.29 -19.08
N PHE A 331 -4.41 0.61 -18.71
CA PHE A 331 -4.86 0.75 -17.32
C PHE A 331 -5.46 -0.55 -16.76
N TRP A 332 -6.36 -1.20 -17.49
CA TRP A 332 -7.06 -2.40 -17.01
C TRP A 332 -6.30 -3.70 -17.25
N LEU A 333 -5.57 -3.83 -18.34
CA LEU A 333 -4.94 -5.08 -18.75
C LEU A 333 -3.42 -5.10 -18.55
N GLY A 334 -2.83 -3.97 -18.15
CA GLY A 334 -1.39 -3.80 -18.12
C GLY A 334 -0.76 -3.65 -19.49
N GLY A 335 0.55 -3.45 -19.52
CA GLY A 335 1.32 -3.27 -20.76
C GLY A 335 2.82 -3.39 -20.55
N ALA A 336 3.54 -3.26 -21.66
CA ALA A 336 4.98 -3.08 -21.70
C ALA A 336 5.30 -1.87 -22.59
N LEU A 337 6.39 -1.19 -22.28
CA LEU A 337 6.94 -0.13 -23.12
C LEU A 337 7.83 -0.72 -24.22
N ASN A 338 7.93 -0.06 -25.35
CA ASN A 338 8.87 -0.44 -26.39
C ASN A 338 10.29 -0.22 -25.88
N GLU A 339 11.04 -1.29 -25.70
CA GLU A 339 12.43 -1.23 -25.22
C GLU A 339 13.35 -0.72 -26.33
N THR A 340 13.73 0.56 -26.27
CA THR A 340 14.73 1.13 -27.19
C THR A 340 16.04 1.51 -26.51
N SER A 341 16.19 1.35 -25.19
CA SER A 341 17.46 1.61 -24.52
C SER A 341 17.69 0.68 -23.34
N THR A 342 18.83 0.02 -23.30
CA THR A 342 19.40 -0.65 -22.14
C THR A 342 19.74 0.41 -21.08
N ASP A 343 18.93 0.52 -20.01
CA ASP A 343 19.32 1.26 -18.83
C ASP A 343 20.49 0.54 -18.17
N THR A 344 21.64 1.18 -18.17
CA THR A 344 22.88 0.66 -17.52
C THR A 344 22.98 1.04 -16.05
N LEU A 345 21.89 1.55 -15.46
CA LEU A 345 21.89 1.96 -14.06
C LEU A 345 22.00 0.75 -13.14
N PRO A 346 22.85 0.81 -12.10
CA PRO A 346 22.88 -0.24 -11.08
C PRO A 346 21.52 -0.27 -10.36
N VAL A 347 20.88 -1.44 -10.39
CA VAL A 347 19.60 -1.70 -9.72
C VAL A 347 19.86 -2.48 -8.44
N HIS A 348 19.21 -2.07 -7.35
CA HIS A 348 19.30 -2.80 -6.08
C HIS A 348 18.71 -4.22 -6.20
N PRO A 349 19.33 -5.23 -5.59
CA PRO A 349 18.87 -6.61 -5.65
C PRO A 349 17.53 -6.76 -4.91
N ASP A 350 16.59 -7.49 -5.52
CA ASP A 350 15.27 -7.78 -4.94
C ASP A 350 15.37 -8.90 -3.88
N VAL A 351 16.05 -8.61 -2.77
CA VAL A 351 16.26 -9.54 -1.65
C VAL A 351 15.58 -8.99 -0.41
N LEU A 352 14.84 -9.84 0.30
CA LEU A 352 14.17 -9.45 1.54
C LEU A 352 15.21 -9.13 2.62
N SER A 353 15.42 -7.85 2.85
CA SER A 353 16.36 -7.31 3.85
C SER A 353 15.81 -6.03 4.47
N ALA A 354 16.24 -5.71 5.68
CA ALA A 354 15.79 -4.49 6.36
C ALA A 354 16.08 -3.20 5.56
N PRO A 355 17.23 -3.02 4.90
CA PRO A 355 17.45 -1.87 4.02
C PRO A 355 16.46 -1.84 2.84
N ALA A 356 16.15 -3.00 2.25
CA ALA A 356 15.25 -3.08 1.10
C ALA A 356 13.80 -2.71 1.45
N MET A 357 13.37 -2.89 2.68
CA MET A 357 12.06 -2.46 3.17
C MET A 357 11.92 -0.94 3.26
N GLY A 358 13.03 -0.22 3.29
CA GLY A 358 13.07 1.23 3.46
C GLY A 358 13.61 2.00 2.25
N TRP A 359 13.86 1.37 1.08
CA TRP A 359 14.24 2.12 -0.11
C TRP A 359 13.15 3.12 -0.47
N GLY A 360 13.56 4.29 -0.94
CA GLY A 360 12.64 5.39 -1.22
C GLY A 360 12.20 6.21 0.00
N VAL A 361 12.53 5.76 1.21
CA VAL A 361 12.26 6.50 2.45
C VAL A 361 13.57 6.87 3.11
N THR A 362 13.75 8.16 3.38
CA THR A 362 14.91 8.68 4.10
C THR A 362 14.48 9.48 5.33
N LEU A 363 15.29 9.47 6.37
CA LEU A 363 15.03 10.11 7.66
C LEU A 363 15.92 11.35 7.85
N PRO A 364 15.77 12.41 7.06
CA PRO A 364 16.58 13.60 7.22
C PRO A 364 16.21 14.32 8.52
N TRP A 365 17.22 14.82 9.23
CA TRP A 365 17.05 15.46 10.54
C TRP A 365 16.00 16.57 10.54
N ASN A 366 15.90 17.35 9.47
CA ASN A 366 14.96 18.46 9.34
C ASN A 366 13.49 18.00 9.35
N LEU A 367 13.15 16.88 8.72
CA LEU A 367 11.79 16.31 8.76
C LEU A 367 11.49 15.69 10.12
N LEU A 368 12.49 15.07 10.76
CA LEU A 368 12.32 14.55 12.13
C LEU A 368 12.06 15.69 13.11
N VAL A 369 12.77 16.81 12.99
CA VAL A 369 12.54 18.02 13.79
C VAL A 369 11.16 18.62 13.48
N SER A 370 10.75 18.68 12.21
CA SER A 370 9.39 19.12 11.84
C SER A 370 8.32 18.24 12.49
N THR A 371 8.51 16.90 12.47
CA THR A 371 7.61 15.97 13.16
C THR A 371 7.57 16.24 14.67
N ALA A 372 8.72 16.48 15.29
CA ALA A 372 8.79 16.82 16.72
C ALA A 372 8.06 18.14 17.04
N PHE A 373 8.19 19.16 16.19
CA PHE A 373 7.43 20.40 16.33
C PHE A 373 5.91 20.18 16.20
N GLY A 374 5.46 19.36 15.27
CA GLY A 374 4.06 19.02 15.15
C GLY A 374 3.53 18.29 16.39
N LEU A 375 4.26 17.29 16.90
CA LEU A 375 3.92 16.61 18.16
C LEU A 375 3.90 17.56 19.35
N TRP A 376 4.87 18.50 19.43
CA TRP A 376 4.88 19.53 20.45
C TRP A 376 3.61 20.40 20.38
N LEU A 377 3.24 20.88 19.20
CA LEU A 377 2.01 21.68 19.02
C LEU A 377 0.76 20.93 19.47
N MET A 378 0.67 19.62 19.20
CA MET A 378 -0.44 18.79 19.68
C MET A 378 -0.46 18.66 21.22
N ALA A 379 0.69 18.68 21.88
CA ALA A 379 0.80 18.59 23.33
C ALA A 379 0.76 19.97 24.03
N ALA A 380 1.17 21.03 23.35
CA ALA A 380 1.35 22.37 23.91
C ALA A 380 0.10 22.94 24.61
N PRO A 381 -1.14 22.75 24.11
CA PRO A 381 -2.33 23.25 24.82
C PRO A 381 -2.47 22.70 26.24
N ALA A 382 -2.17 21.41 26.44
CA ALA A 382 -2.21 20.80 27.78
C ALA A 382 -1.07 21.30 28.69
N VAL A 383 0.14 21.48 28.14
CA VAL A 383 1.31 21.90 28.91
C VAL A 383 1.30 23.40 29.23
N LEU A 384 0.87 24.22 28.28
CA LEU A 384 0.88 25.70 28.38
C LEU A 384 -0.46 26.28 28.80
N HIS A 385 -1.43 25.43 29.15
CA HIS A 385 -2.79 25.82 29.58
C HIS A 385 -3.49 26.75 28.56
N THR A 386 -3.33 26.44 27.26
CA THR A 386 -4.00 27.16 26.17
C THR A 386 -5.43 26.65 26.04
N SER A 387 -6.38 27.52 25.71
CA SER A 387 -7.79 27.18 25.55
C SER A 387 -8.41 27.87 24.33
N GLY A 388 -9.63 27.43 23.96
CA GLY A 388 -10.38 28.03 22.86
C GLY A 388 -9.68 27.93 21.51
N SER A 389 -9.91 28.92 20.65
CA SER A 389 -9.44 28.85 19.24
C SER A 389 -7.93 28.75 19.08
N ALA A 390 -7.14 29.21 20.07
CA ALA A 390 -5.67 29.05 20.05
C ALA A 390 -5.27 27.59 20.26
N ALA A 391 -5.91 26.87 21.19
CA ALA A 391 -5.67 25.45 21.43
C ALA A 391 -6.09 24.61 20.22
N ASP A 392 -7.25 24.91 19.64
CA ASP A 392 -7.77 24.22 18.45
C ASP A 392 -6.81 24.36 17.25
N SER A 393 -6.28 25.58 17.06
CA SER A 393 -5.29 25.86 16.02
C SER A 393 -4.00 25.08 16.24
N ASP A 394 -3.47 25.02 17.48
CA ASP A 394 -2.25 24.27 17.77
C ASP A 394 -2.43 22.78 17.49
N HIS A 395 -3.55 22.17 17.89
CA HIS A 395 -3.86 20.77 17.59
C HIS A 395 -3.98 20.51 16.08
N LEU A 396 -4.70 21.37 15.36
CA LEU A 396 -4.90 21.26 13.92
C LEU A 396 -3.57 21.36 13.17
N ILE A 397 -2.83 22.44 13.40
CA ILE A 397 -1.56 22.70 12.71
C ILE A 397 -0.53 21.63 13.08
N GLY A 398 -0.46 21.23 14.36
CA GLY A 398 0.42 20.17 14.83
C GLY A 398 0.20 18.86 14.08
N ALA A 399 -1.05 18.39 13.96
CA ALA A 399 -1.39 17.17 13.24
C ALA A 399 -1.06 17.27 11.73
N LEU A 400 -1.33 18.43 11.11
CA LEU A 400 -0.99 18.66 9.69
C LEU A 400 0.51 18.73 9.44
N VAL A 401 1.29 19.35 10.34
CA VAL A 401 2.75 19.37 10.26
C VAL A 401 3.33 17.95 10.35
N VAL A 402 2.85 17.12 11.30
CA VAL A 402 3.24 15.70 11.39
C VAL A 402 2.93 14.97 10.09
N THR A 403 1.72 15.16 9.58
CA THR A 403 1.27 14.50 8.34
C THR A 403 2.17 14.84 7.17
N VAL A 404 2.42 16.14 6.94
CA VAL A 404 3.28 16.61 5.84
C VAL A 404 4.73 16.14 6.04
N ALA A 405 5.26 16.22 7.27
CA ALA A 405 6.62 15.80 7.54
C ALA A 405 6.82 14.30 7.32
N VAL A 406 5.90 13.45 7.82
CA VAL A 406 5.97 12.00 7.63
C VAL A 406 5.78 11.62 6.16
N THR A 407 4.82 12.23 5.45
CA THR A 407 4.63 12.01 4.00
C THR A 407 5.89 12.40 3.20
N ALA A 408 6.58 13.48 3.61
CA ALA A 408 7.82 13.92 2.98
C ALA A 408 9.04 13.04 3.30
N LEU A 409 8.94 12.04 4.20
CA LEU A 409 9.98 11.02 4.39
C LEU A 409 10.14 10.16 3.13
N ALA A 410 9.05 9.89 2.40
CA ALA A 410 9.13 9.37 1.05
C ALA A 410 9.91 10.35 0.15
N GLU A 411 10.95 9.88 -0.53
CA GLU A 411 11.77 10.74 -1.39
C GLU A 411 10.95 11.36 -2.52
N VAL A 412 10.02 10.60 -3.11
CA VAL A 412 9.06 11.10 -4.12
C VAL A 412 8.09 12.13 -3.54
N GLY A 413 7.74 12.02 -2.26
CA GLY A 413 6.89 12.96 -1.53
C GLY A 413 7.61 14.19 -0.97
N ARG A 414 8.92 14.29 -1.16
CA ARG A 414 9.78 15.31 -0.54
C ARG A 414 9.33 16.76 -0.78
N ILE A 415 8.69 17.02 -1.92
CA ILE A 415 8.17 18.34 -2.26
C ILE A 415 7.07 18.80 -1.31
N ALA A 416 6.31 17.88 -0.71
CA ALA A 416 5.23 18.20 0.21
C ALA A 416 5.71 19.02 1.43
N ARG A 417 7.00 18.90 1.82
CA ARG A 417 7.56 19.68 2.94
C ARG A 417 7.32 21.19 2.81
N PHE A 418 7.23 21.72 1.59
CA PHE A 418 7.02 23.16 1.38
C PHE A 418 5.65 23.66 1.89
N ILE A 419 4.69 22.77 2.11
CA ILE A 419 3.41 23.12 2.77
C ILE A 419 3.67 23.65 4.18
N ASN A 420 4.73 23.18 4.85
CA ASN A 420 5.11 23.64 6.19
C ASN A 420 5.48 25.14 6.24
N PHE A 421 5.82 25.77 5.10
CA PHE A 421 5.97 27.24 5.06
C PHE A 421 4.66 27.95 5.39
N ALA A 422 3.54 27.48 4.83
CA ALA A 422 2.23 28.05 5.12
C ALA A 422 1.84 27.85 6.60
N PHE A 423 2.12 26.66 7.14
CA PHE A 423 1.84 26.37 8.55
C PHE A 423 2.75 27.20 9.49
N GLY A 424 4.03 27.36 9.16
CA GLY A 424 4.93 28.23 9.92
C GLY A 424 4.51 29.69 9.89
N ALA A 425 4.10 30.21 8.72
CA ALA A 425 3.56 31.56 8.60
C ALA A 425 2.27 31.74 9.41
N TRP A 426 1.36 30.76 9.38
CA TRP A 426 0.17 30.76 10.20
C TRP A 426 0.48 30.82 11.69
N LEU A 427 1.39 29.97 12.19
CA LEU A 427 1.80 29.96 13.61
C LEU A 427 2.37 31.29 14.08
N ILE A 428 3.05 32.04 13.20
CA ILE A 428 3.54 33.37 13.49
C ILE A 428 2.36 34.37 13.60
N ALA A 429 1.36 34.28 12.74
CA ALA A 429 0.23 35.19 12.70
C ALA A 429 -0.86 34.88 13.76
N ALA A 430 -1.08 33.60 14.08
CA ALA A 430 -2.14 33.08 14.94
C ALA A 430 -2.25 33.80 16.33
N PRO A 431 -1.16 34.17 17.04
CA PRO A 431 -1.24 34.83 18.33
C PRO A 431 -1.96 36.17 18.34
N TRP A 432 -2.06 36.85 17.20
CA TRP A 432 -2.77 38.12 17.05
C TRP A 432 -4.21 37.97 16.57
N LEU A 433 -4.55 36.80 16.01
CA LEU A 433 -5.86 36.52 15.41
C LEU A 433 -6.75 35.69 16.32
N LEU A 434 -6.15 34.84 17.19
CA LEU A 434 -6.86 33.83 17.96
C LEU A 434 -6.92 34.22 19.45
N SER A 435 -8.02 33.81 20.10
CA SER A 435 -8.26 34.02 21.52
C SER A 435 -7.87 32.78 22.35
N GLY A 436 -7.66 32.97 23.65
CA GLY A 436 -7.39 31.90 24.61
C GLY A 436 -5.92 31.51 24.76
N GLY A 437 -5.02 32.16 24.04
CA GLY A 437 -3.58 31.94 24.15
C GLY A 437 -2.95 32.62 25.35
N THR A 438 -2.17 31.88 26.15
CA THR A 438 -1.28 32.43 27.20
C THR A 438 -0.06 33.11 26.58
N ALA A 439 0.66 33.93 27.35
CA ALA A 439 1.91 34.53 26.87
C ALA A 439 2.93 33.45 26.46
N ALA A 440 3.01 32.36 27.22
CA ALA A 440 3.91 31.23 26.93
C ALA A 440 3.52 30.53 25.62
N SER A 441 2.20 30.28 25.39
CA SER A 441 1.75 29.63 24.14
C SER A 441 1.98 30.51 22.92
N LYS A 442 1.76 31.81 23.01
CA LYS A 442 2.01 32.76 21.92
C LYS A 442 3.49 32.74 21.49
N TRP A 443 4.42 32.83 22.45
CA TRP A 443 5.86 32.76 22.16
C TRP A 443 6.26 31.36 21.65
N SER A 444 5.69 30.30 22.21
CA SER A 444 5.91 28.94 21.71
C SER A 444 5.48 28.80 20.24
N GLY A 445 4.28 29.26 19.88
CA GLY A 445 3.76 29.22 18.51
C GLY A 445 4.66 30.01 17.54
N ILE A 446 5.04 31.25 17.89
CA ILE A 446 5.93 32.08 17.08
C ILE A 446 7.28 31.40 16.88
N THR A 447 7.89 30.90 17.97
CA THR A 447 9.19 30.25 17.92
C THR A 447 9.14 29.00 17.05
N VAL A 448 8.15 28.13 17.25
CA VAL A 448 7.95 26.92 16.44
C VAL A 448 7.69 27.30 14.97
N GLY A 449 6.89 28.34 14.70
CA GLY A 449 6.61 28.80 13.34
C GLY A 449 7.87 29.25 12.60
N VAL A 450 8.73 30.07 13.24
CA VAL A 450 10.00 30.52 12.66
C VAL A 450 10.94 29.35 12.43
N LEU A 451 11.09 28.46 13.43
CA LEU A 451 11.95 27.28 13.31
C LEU A 451 11.44 26.31 12.26
N LEU A 452 10.11 26.09 12.15
CA LEU A 452 9.50 25.23 11.14
C LEU A 452 9.81 25.73 9.73
N ILE A 453 9.70 27.05 9.48
CA ILE A 453 10.12 27.67 8.22
C ILE A 453 11.60 27.39 7.95
N ALA A 454 12.47 27.60 8.94
CA ALA A 454 13.90 27.40 8.80
C ALA A 454 14.28 25.95 8.46
N VAL A 455 13.70 24.97 9.18
CA VAL A 455 13.98 23.54 8.92
C VAL A 455 13.30 23.00 7.66
N THR A 456 12.32 23.71 7.10
CA THR A 456 11.70 23.35 5.81
C THR A 456 12.60 23.62 4.62
N VAL A 457 13.53 24.60 4.71
CA VAL A 457 14.44 24.98 3.60
C VAL A 457 15.36 23.82 3.17
N PRO A 458 16.07 23.12 4.08
CA PRO A 458 16.94 22.03 3.70
C PRO A 458 16.14 20.87 3.09
N ARG A 459 16.62 20.35 1.95
CA ARG A 459 15.96 19.23 1.25
C ARG A 459 16.16 17.90 1.97
N GLY A 460 17.33 17.74 2.56
CA GLY A 460 17.79 16.44 3.02
C GLY A 460 18.34 15.55 1.88
N PRO A 461 18.95 14.41 2.20
CA PRO A 461 19.48 13.49 1.21
C PRO A 461 18.34 12.82 0.42
N ILE A 462 18.61 12.56 -0.87
CA ILE A 462 17.82 11.72 -1.76
C ILE A 462 18.79 10.69 -2.30
N HIS A 463 18.60 9.43 -1.95
CA HIS A 463 19.51 8.35 -2.26
C HIS A 463 19.14 7.65 -3.56
N GLU A 464 17.85 7.49 -3.79
CA GLU A 464 17.33 6.71 -4.90
C GLU A 464 17.07 7.56 -6.14
N ARG A 465 16.92 6.88 -7.29
CA ARG A 465 16.58 7.48 -8.59
C ARG A 465 15.17 7.10 -8.99
N TYR A 466 14.47 8.06 -9.62
CA TYR A 466 13.04 7.95 -9.97
C TYR A 466 12.76 8.30 -11.43
N GLY A 467 13.73 8.08 -12.31
CA GLY A 467 13.59 8.31 -13.74
C GLY A 467 13.26 9.76 -14.07
N THR A 468 12.18 9.95 -14.81
CA THR A 468 11.75 11.30 -15.21
C THR A 468 11.28 12.17 -14.05
N TYR A 469 11.02 11.60 -12.87
CA TYR A 469 10.58 12.37 -11.70
C TYR A 469 11.73 13.02 -10.94
N ASP A 470 12.97 12.62 -11.20
CA ASP A 470 14.16 13.20 -10.56
C ASP A 470 14.23 14.73 -10.68
N HIS A 471 13.80 15.30 -11.81
CA HIS A 471 13.81 16.76 -12.03
C HIS A 471 12.84 17.53 -11.13
N VAL A 472 11.82 16.84 -10.54
CA VAL A 472 10.86 17.46 -9.63
C VAL A 472 11.41 17.49 -8.20
N ILE A 473 12.14 16.44 -7.80
CA ILE A 473 12.57 16.25 -6.42
C ILE A 473 14.02 16.66 -6.17
N ARG A 474 14.86 16.72 -7.21
CA ARG A 474 16.29 17.13 -7.16
C ARG A 474 16.47 18.54 -7.65
#